data_c6aacf4c8bbab2b5929e8e2ee7e0cf0e
#
_entry.id   c6aacf4c8bbab2b5929e8e2ee7e0cf0e
#
_cell.length_a   1.000
_cell.length_b   1.000
_cell.length_c   1.000
_cell.angle_alpha   90.00
_cell.angle_beta   90.00
_cell.angle_gamma   90.00
#
_symmetry.space_group_name_H-M   'P 1'
#
loop_
_entity.id
_entity.type
_entity.pdbx_description
1 polymer ?
#
loop_
_entity_poly.entity_id
_entity_poly.type
_entity_poly.pdbx_seq_one_letter_code
_entity_poly.pdbx_strand_id
1 'polypeptide(L)'
;MSNKIIKIAILDMYNGEPNQGMRCIIDVVNRFTPVVSFEIFDVRRKCELPDISKFDIYISTGGPGNPLIGDGDWDTKYYGFIDTLTKWNNENEVKKHVLFICHSFQMACLHFGLATVTKRNDTSFGVMTIHKTKEGETDSLFQGLADPFYGIDSRDY
;
A
#
# COMPACT_ATOMS: atom_id res chain seq x y z
N MET A 1 15.24 21.29 -19.00
CA MET A 1 13.92 20.97 -18.43
C MET A 1 14.17 20.50 -17.01
N SER A 2 13.62 21.19 -15.99
CA SER A 2 13.76 20.75 -14.59
C SER A 2 12.95 19.46 -14.46
N ASN A 3 13.63 18.33 -14.19
CA ASN A 3 12.92 17.08 -13.91
C ASN A 3 12.13 17.27 -12.61
N LYS A 4 10.80 17.22 -12.71
CA LYS A 4 9.92 17.26 -11.54
C LYS A 4 10.28 16.09 -10.63
N ILE A 5 10.62 16.36 -9.37
CA ILE A 5 10.80 15.31 -8.36
C ILE A 5 9.44 14.70 -8.03
N ILE A 6 9.32 13.38 -8.12
CA ILE A 6 8.13 12.64 -7.73
C ILE A 6 8.08 12.57 -6.21
N LYS A 7 6.96 12.95 -5.61
CA LYS A 7 6.75 12.95 -4.17
C LYS A 7 5.93 11.74 -3.74
N ILE A 8 6.48 10.98 -2.81
CA ILE A 8 5.87 9.76 -2.28
C ILE A 8 5.45 9.98 -0.82
N ALA A 9 4.21 9.66 -0.49
CA ALA A 9 3.75 9.53 0.89
C ALA A 9 3.74 8.05 1.29
N ILE A 10 4.49 7.68 2.32
CA ILE A 10 4.44 6.34 2.92
C ILE A 10 3.47 6.40 4.09
N LEU A 11 2.36 5.67 3.98
CA LEU A 11 1.33 5.56 5.00
C LEU A 11 1.66 4.37 5.90
N ASP A 12 2.26 4.66 7.06
CA ASP A 12 2.70 3.65 8.03
C ASP A 12 1.53 3.10 8.82
N MET A 13 1.22 1.82 8.58
CA MET A 13 0.15 1.07 9.24
C MET A 13 0.66 0.16 10.36
N TYR A 14 1.96 0.21 10.71
CA TYR A 14 2.57 -0.69 11.70
C TYR A 14 2.31 -0.31 13.16
N ASN A 15 1.56 0.77 13.42
CA ASN A 15 1.16 1.19 14.77
C ASN A 15 2.35 1.49 15.70
N GLY A 16 3.43 2.04 15.15
CA GLY A 16 4.65 2.36 15.88
C GLY A 16 5.56 1.15 16.18
N GLU A 17 5.23 -0.04 15.68
CA GLU A 17 6.05 -1.23 15.83
C GLU A 17 7.17 -1.27 14.79
N PRO A 18 8.44 -1.45 15.20
CA PRO A 18 9.54 -1.64 14.26
C PRO A 18 9.28 -2.82 13.32
N ASN A 19 9.40 -2.61 12.02
CA ASN A 19 9.07 -3.62 11.04
C ASN A 19 10.05 -3.67 9.86
N GLN A 20 10.45 -4.88 9.46
CA GLN A 20 11.34 -5.09 8.32
C GLN A 20 10.69 -4.64 7.00
N GLY A 21 9.36 -4.76 6.89
CA GLY A 21 8.61 -4.28 5.73
C GLY A 21 8.79 -2.79 5.49
N MET A 22 8.70 -1.96 6.54
CA MET A 22 8.96 -0.52 6.44
C MET A 22 10.40 -0.25 5.99
N ARG A 23 11.39 -0.94 6.57
CA ARG A 23 12.78 -0.81 6.16
C ARG A 23 12.96 -1.14 4.68
N CYS A 24 12.39 -2.25 4.21
CA CYS A 24 12.46 -2.64 2.81
C CYS A 24 11.82 -1.59 1.87
N ILE A 25 10.67 -1.01 2.25
CA ILE A 25 10.02 0.05 1.47
C ILE A 25 10.95 1.27 1.36
N ILE A 26 11.52 1.72 2.48
CA ILE A 26 12.45 2.86 2.51
C ILE A 26 13.69 2.57 1.65
N ASP A 27 14.28 1.39 1.78
CA ASP A 27 15.46 0.98 1.01
C ASP A 27 15.16 0.96 -0.50
N VAL A 28 13.98 0.47 -0.90
CA VAL A 28 13.55 0.48 -2.30
C VAL A 28 13.37 1.90 -2.83
N VAL A 29 12.66 2.75 -2.10
CA VAL A 29 12.42 4.14 -2.52
C VAL A 29 13.72 4.93 -2.62
N ASN A 30 14.66 4.73 -1.69
CA ASN A 30 15.96 5.37 -1.69
C ASN A 30 16.81 5.06 -2.94
N ARG A 31 16.60 3.92 -3.59
CA ARG A 31 17.31 3.58 -4.84
C ARG A 31 16.95 4.51 -6.00
N PHE A 32 15.86 5.25 -5.89
CA PHE A 32 15.40 6.18 -6.92
C PHE A 32 15.74 7.65 -6.61
N THR A 33 16.49 7.92 -5.54
CA THR A 33 17.05 9.26 -5.29
C THR A 33 18.08 9.60 -6.39
N PRO A 34 18.08 10.83 -6.98
CA PRO A 34 17.36 12.03 -6.54
C PRO A 34 16.04 12.30 -7.28
N VAL A 35 15.51 11.36 -8.07
CA VAL A 35 14.28 11.59 -8.86
C VAL A 35 12.99 11.44 -8.04
N VAL A 36 13.09 10.86 -6.84
CA VAL A 36 11.98 10.79 -5.87
C VAL A 36 12.37 11.41 -4.53
N SER A 37 11.38 11.89 -3.80
CA SER A 37 11.45 12.21 -2.38
C SER A 37 10.27 11.58 -1.67
N PHE A 38 10.39 11.30 -0.37
CA PHE A 38 9.31 10.71 0.39
C PHE A 38 9.17 11.29 1.79
N GLU A 39 7.98 11.18 2.34
CA GLU A 39 7.63 11.47 3.74
C GLU A 39 6.83 10.30 4.31
N ILE A 40 6.98 10.04 5.62
CA ILE A 40 6.31 8.94 6.33
C ILE A 40 5.25 9.54 7.24
N PHE A 41 4.04 8.97 7.21
CA PHE A 41 2.88 9.38 8.01
C PHE A 41 2.44 8.22 8.90
N ASP A 42 2.48 8.39 10.21
CA ASP A 42 2.03 7.39 11.19
C ASP A 42 0.49 7.42 11.27
N VAL A 43 -0.14 6.59 10.43
CA VAL A 43 -1.59 6.58 10.24
C VAL A 43 -2.32 6.03 11.45
N ARG A 44 -1.83 4.91 12.02
CA ARG A 44 -2.56 4.21 13.08
C ARG A 44 -2.35 4.82 14.44
N ARG A 45 -1.11 5.07 14.82
CA ARG A 45 -0.78 5.54 16.18
C ARG A 45 -1.08 7.01 16.36
N LYS A 46 -0.81 7.84 15.32
CA LYS A 46 -0.93 9.29 15.41
C LYS A 46 -2.07 9.88 14.58
N CYS A 47 -2.76 9.07 13.79
CA CYS A 47 -3.77 9.51 12.82
C CYS A 47 -3.23 10.56 11.84
N GLU A 48 -1.93 10.47 11.47
CA GLU A 48 -1.32 11.37 10.49
C GLU A 48 -1.69 10.95 9.07
N LEU A 49 -2.24 11.89 8.31
CA LEU A 49 -2.57 11.69 6.88
C LEU A 49 -2.00 12.85 6.08
N PRO A 50 -1.44 12.60 4.88
CA PRO A 50 -0.88 13.64 4.05
C PRO A 50 -1.95 14.50 3.37
N ASP A 51 -1.57 15.74 3.05
CA ASP A 51 -2.32 16.54 2.10
C ASP A 51 -2.18 15.94 0.71
N ILE A 52 -3.30 15.50 0.10
CA ILE A 52 -3.29 14.84 -1.21
C ILE A 52 -2.74 15.69 -2.34
N SER A 53 -2.79 17.01 -2.21
CA SER A 53 -2.27 17.92 -3.24
C SER A 53 -0.73 17.88 -3.35
N LYS A 54 -0.05 17.43 -2.29
CA LYS A 54 1.42 17.51 -2.17
C LYS A 54 2.17 16.29 -2.68
N PHE A 55 1.50 15.15 -2.87
CA PHE A 55 2.14 13.89 -3.23
C PHE A 55 1.59 13.34 -4.55
N ASP A 56 2.43 12.61 -5.26
CA ASP A 56 2.11 12.00 -6.54
C ASP A 56 1.77 10.50 -6.38
N ILE A 57 2.46 9.81 -5.43
CA ILE A 57 2.33 8.38 -5.17
C ILE A 57 2.15 8.15 -3.66
N TYR A 58 1.34 7.15 -3.31
CA TYR A 58 1.11 6.72 -1.94
C TYR A 58 1.48 5.24 -1.82
N ILE A 59 2.26 4.89 -0.80
CA ILE A 59 2.57 3.51 -0.43
C ILE A 59 1.93 3.26 0.92
N SER A 60 0.82 2.51 0.93
CA SER A 60 0.15 2.11 2.16
C SER A 60 0.66 0.75 2.60
N THR A 61 1.30 0.72 3.77
CA THR A 61 2.06 -0.44 4.23
C THR A 61 1.17 -1.57 4.74
N GLY A 62 1.77 -2.72 4.98
CA GLY A 62 1.20 -3.73 5.85
C GLY A 62 1.08 -3.24 7.29
N GLY A 63 0.49 -4.04 8.15
CA GLY A 63 0.32 -3.71 9.57
C GLY A 63 -0.24 -4.88 10.35
N PRO A 64 -0.14 -4.87 11.68
CA PRO A 64 -0.76 -5.88 12.53
C PRO A 64 -2.28 -5.68 12.61
N GLY A 65 -2.98 -6.68 13.13
CA GLY A 65 -4.39 -6.62 13.49
C GLY A 65 -5.33 -7.29 12.51
N ASN A 66 -6.61 -7.18 12.80
CA ASN A 66 -7.68 -7.79 12.03
C ASN A 66 -8.28 -6.78 11.05
N PRO A 67 -8.20 -6.98 9.74
CA PRO A 67 -8.75 -6.04 8.75
C PRO A 67 -10.29 -5.98 8.74
N LEU A 68 -10.96 -6.95 9.41
CA LEU A 68 -12.44 -7.03 9.47
C LEU A 68 -13.03 -6.19 10.60
N ILE A 69 -12.20 -5.76 11.56
CA ILE A 69 -12.67 -5.06 12.77
C ILE A 69 -11.90 -3.74 12.87
N GLY A 70 -12.66 -2.64 12.87
CA GLY A 70 -12.08 -1.33 13.18
C GLY A 70 -11.57 -1.30 14.63
N ASP A 71 -10.42 -0.71 14.85
CA ASP A 71 -9.78 -0.63 16.16
C ASP A 71 -9.47 0.82 16.61
N GLY A 72 -10.20 1.77 16.07
CA GLY A 72 -10.08 3.18 16.46
C GLY A 72 -10.59 4.17 15.43
N ASP A 73 -10.34 5.46 15.66
CA ASP A 73 -10.75 6.53 14.74
C ASP A 73 -9.86 6.62 13.50
N TRP A 74 -8.69 5.98 13.54
CA TRP A 74 -7.70 6.05 12.45
C TRP A 74 -8.22 5.39 11.17
N ASP A 75 -8.93 4.27 11.28
CA ASP A 75 -9.47 3.54 10.13
C ASP A 75 -10.55 4.34 9.41
N THR A 76 -11.45 4.98 10.13
CA THR A 76 -12.47 5.88 9.59
C THR A 76 -11.81 7.04 8.83
N LYS A 77 -10.78 7.66 9.41
CA LYS A 77 -10.01 8.73 8.77
C LYS A 77 -9.26 8.24 7.55
N TYR A 78 -8.66 7.05 7.64
CA TYR A 78 -7.95 6.42 6.54
C TYR A 78 -8.88 6.12 5.35
N TYR A 79 -10.06 5.55 5.59
CA TYR A 79 -11.04 5.33 4.52
C TYR A 79 -11.52 6.65 3.91
N GLY A 80 -11.79 7.67 4.70
CA GLY A 80 -12.13 9.00 4.20
C GLY A 80 -11.02 9.62 3.34
N PHE A 81 -9.75 9.34 3.68
CA PHE A 81 -8.60 9.74 2.86
C PHE A 81 -8.56 8.97 1.53
N ILE A 82 -8.80 7.66 1.51
CA ILE A 82 -8.86 6.85 0.29
C ILE A 82 -10.02 7.31 -0.61
N ASP A 83 -11.19 7.64 -0.04
CA ASP A 83 -12.31 8.20 -0.78
C ASP A 83 -11.95 9.56 -1.42
N THR A 84 -11.20 10.40 -0.70
CA THR A 84 -10.74 11.69 -1.21
C THR A 84 -9.74 11.50 -2.37
N LEU A 85 -8.83 10.52 -2.30
CA LEU A 85 -7.93 10.15 -3.40
C LEU A 85 -8.71 9.63 -4.61
N THR A 86 -9.71 8.80 -4.38
CA THR A 86 -10.58 8.27 -5.44
C THR A 86 -11.33 9.40 -6.14
N LYS A 87 -11.91 10.33 -5.37
CA LYS A 87 -12.56 11.53 -5.88
C LYS A 87 -11.59 12.38 -6.70
N TRP A 88 -10.38 12.65 -6.16
CA TRP A 88 -9.35 13.38 -6.90
C TRP A 88 -9.09 12.74 -8.26
N ASN A 89 -8.91 11.42 -8.29
CA ASN A 89 -8.63 10.69 -9.52
C ASN A 89 -9.80 10.73 -10.53
N ASN A 90 -11.03 10.83 -10.07
CA ASN A 90 -12.19 10.97 -10.95
C ASN A 90 -12.27 12.39 -11.56
N GLU A 91 -11.87 13.40 -10.82
CA GLU A 91 -12.03 14.81 -11.19
C GLU A 91 -10.81 15.43 -11.91
N ASN A 92 -9.64 14.79 -11.86
CA ASN A 92 -8.40 15.35 -12.40
C ASN A 92 -7.79 14.45 -13.48
N GLU A 93 -7.13 15.05 -14.48
CA GLU A 93 -6.40 14.31 -15.52
C GLU A 93 -5.15 13.65 -14.96
N VAL A 94 -4.38 14.39 -14.13
CA VAL A 94 -3.17 13.85 -13.49
C VAL A 94 -3.58 12.99 -12.30
N LYS A 95 -3.42 11.68 -12.47
CA LYS A 95 -3.81 10.69 -11.46
C LYS A 95 -2.77 10.56 -10.37
N LYS A 96 -3.23 10.20 -9.19
CA LYS A 96 -2.40 9.79 -8.05
C LYS A 96 -2.46 8.28 -7.92
N HIS A 97 -1.32 7.67 -7.64
CA HIS A 97 -1.19 6.21 -7.60
C HIS A 97 -1.08 5.74 -6.15
N VAL A 98 -1.74 4.63 -5.82
CA VAL A 98 -1.66 4.03 -4.49
C VAL A 98 -1.24 2.57 -4.63
N LEU A 99 -0.17 2.20 -3.91
CA LEU A 99 0.22 0.81 -3.71
C LEU A 99 -0.24 0.37 -2.32
N PHE A 100 -1.15 -0.59 -2.27
CA PHE A 100 -1.61 -1.21 -1.03
C PHE A 100 -0.84 -2.50 -0.77
N ILE A 101 -0.32 -2.69 0.45
CA ILE A 101 0.49 -3.84 0.82
C ILE A 101 -0.15 -4.57 2.00
N CYS A 102 -0.38 -5.90 1.87
CA CYS A 102 -0.83 -6.78 2.93
C CYS A 102 -2.08 -6.26 3.65
N HIS A 103 -1.98 -5.79 4.88
CA HIS A 103 -3.11 -5.32 5.68
C HIS A 103 -3.90 -4.20 4.98
N SER A 104 -3.21 -3.19 4.46
CA SER A 104 -3.89 -2.11 3.73
C SER A 104 -4.53 -2.58 2.42
N PHE A 105 -3.97 -3.59 1.75
CA PHE A 105 -4.60 -4.22 0.59
C PHE A 105 -5.90 -4.92 0.98
N GLN A 106 -5.91 -5.67 2.09
CA GLN A 106 -7.12 -6.30 2.62
C GLN A 106 -8.20 -5.27 2.96
N MET A 107 -7.80 -4.17 3.62
CA MET A 107 -8.71 -3.05 3.92
C MET A 107 -9.28 -2.42 2.63
N ALA A 108 -8.45 -2.19 1.62
CA ALA A 108 -8.88 -1.65 0.33
C ALA A 108 -9.85 -2.62 -0.39
N CYS A 109 -9.59 -3.92 -0.36
CA CYS A 109 -10.50 -4.93 -0.91
C CYS A 109 -11.89 -4.87 -0.27
N LEU A 110 -11.95 -4.72 1.05
CA LEU A 110 -13.21 -4.58 1.79
C LEU A 110 -13.91 -3.26 1.45
N HIS A 111 -13.19 -2.16 1.48
CA HIS A 111 -13.73 -0.82 1.26
C HIS A 111 -14.33 -0.64 -0.13
N PHE A 112 -13.64 -1.15 -1.16
CA PHE A 112 -14.10 -1.07 -2.55
C PHE A 112 -14.98 -2.25 -2.99
N GLY A 113 -15.23 -3.23 -2.12
CA GLY A 113 -16.01 -4.43 -2.46
C GLY A 113 -15.36 -5.29 -3.54
N LEU A 114 -14.01 -5.31 -3.63
CA LEU A 114 -13.28 -6.01 -4.68
C LEU A 114 -13.12 -7.51 -4.38
N ALA A 115 -13.07 -7.88 -3.10
CA ALA A 115 -12.91 -9.26 -2.67
C ALA A 115 -13.48 -9.48 -1.27
N THR A 116 -13.76 -10.75 -0.94
CA THR A 116 -14.10 -11.17 0.41
C THR A 116 -12.80 -11.47 1.17
N VAL A 117 -12.63 -10.85 2.32
CA VAL A 117 -11.51 -11.11 3.23
C VAL A 117 -12.01 -12.01 4.36
N THR A 118 -11.35 -13.15 4.56
CA THR A 118 -11.72 -14.12 5.60
C THR A 118 -10.51 -14.54 6.39
N LYS A 119 -10.73 -14.90 7.66
CA LYS A 119 -9.67 -15.49 8.47
C LYS A 119 -9.27 -16.86 7.91
N ARG A 120 -7.98 -17.11 7.80
CA ARG A 120 -7.43 -18.41 7.40
C ARG A 120 -7.55 -19.44 8.53
N ASN A 121 -7.54 -20.72 8.19
CA ASN A 121 -7.50 -21.79 9.18
C ASN A 121 -6.14 -21.84 9.89
N ASP A 122 -5.08 -21.55 9.13
CA ASP A 122 -3.69 -21.52 9.61
C ASP A 122 -2.99 -20.26 9.11
N THR A 123 -2.08 -19.72 9.91
CA THR A 123 -1.20 -18.61 9.52
C THR A 123 -0.34 -19.03 8.34
N SER A 124 -0.39 -18.27 7.26
CA SER A 124 0.57 -18.45 6.17
C SER A 124 1.86 -17.71 6.51
N PHE A 125 2.97 -18.42 6.52
CA PHE A 125 4.29 -17.83 6.77
C PHE A 125 5.36 -18.52 5.92
N GLY A 126 6.08 -17.72 5.13
CA GLY A 126 7.20 -18.25 4.33
C GLY A 126 7.35 -17.57 2.99
N VAL A 127 8.19 -18.20 2.16
CA VAL A 127 8.38 -17.81 0.76
C VAL A 127 7.46 -18.67 -0.10
N MET A 128 6.52 -18.02 -0.79
CA MET A 128 5.50 -18.67 -1.61
C MET A 128 5.78 -18.48 -3.09
N THR A 129 5.48 -19.50 -3.87
CA THR A 129 5.48 -19.43 -5.33
C THR A 129 4.21 -18.71 -5.80
N ILE A 130 4.37 -17.68 -6.60
CA ILE A 130 3.28 -16.87 -7.14
C ILE A 130 3.29 -16.99 -8.66
N HIS A 131 2.12 -17.28 -9.23
CA HIS A 131 1.90 -17.32 -10.67
C HIS A 131 1.11 -16.11 -11.11
N LYS A 132 1.45 -15.57 -12.28
CA LYS A 132 0.67 -14.52 -12.91
C LYS A 132 -0.66 -15.09 -13.44
N THR A 133 -1.72 -14.29 -13.35
CA THR A 133 -2.92 -14.57 -14.13
C THR A 133 -2.70 -14.15 -15.59
N LYS A 134 -3.63 -14.51 -16.48
CA LYS A 134 -3.56 -14.09 -17.89
C LYS A 134 -3.54 -12.57 -18.04
N GLU A 135 -4.29 -11.87 -17.20
CA GLU A 135 -4.29 -10.41 -17.14
C GLU A 135 -2.95 -9.88 -16.63
N GLY A 136 -2.38 -10.51 -15.59
CA GLY A 136 -1.08 -10.15 -15.02
C GLY A 136 0.09 -10.35 -15.98
N GLU A 137 0.02 -11.29 -16.93
CA GLU A 137 1.05 -11.50 -17.96
C GLU A 137 1.19 -10.27 -18.88
N THR A 138 0.10 -9.54 -19.10
CA THR A 138 0.02 -8.38 -19.99
C THR A 138 0.07 -7.04 -19.24
N ASP A 139 0.00 -7.04 -17.91
CA ASP A 139 0.04 -5.85 -17.10
C ASP A 139 1.46 -5.25 -17.06
N SER A 140 1.55 -3.96 -17.37
CA SER A 140 2.83 -3.22 -17.38
C SER A 140 3.54 -3.22 -16.02
N LEU A 141 2.79 -3.34 -14.89
CA LEU A 141 3.35 -3.42 -13.55
C LEU A 141 4.20 -4.67 -13.34
N PHE A 142 3.86 -5.78 -14.02
CA PHE A 142 4.59 -7.04 -13.95
C PHE A 142 5.59 -7.27 -15.10
N GLN A 143 5.83 -6.24 -15.92
CA GLN A 143 6.77 -6.34 -17.01
C GLN A 143 8.19 -6.65 -16.49
N GLY A 144 8.82 -7.67 -17.05
CA GLY A 144 10.15 -8.12 -16.63
C GLY A 144 10.18 -9.02 -15.40
N LEU A 145 9.04 -9.22 -14.71
CA LEU A 145 8.94 -10.19 -13.63
C LEU A 145 8.76 -11.59 -14.19
N ALA A 146 9.55 -12.57 -13.69
CA ALA A 146 9.43 -13.97 -14.11
C ALA A 146 8.05 -14.55 -13.75
N ASP A 147 7.67 -15.65 -14.38
CA ASP A 147 6.55 -16.49 -13.99
C ASP A 147 7.01 -17.95 -13.92
N PRO A 148 6.96 -18.59 -12.76
CA PRO A 148 6.57 -18.05 -11.46
C PRO A 148 7.62 -17.07 -10.86
N PHE A 149 7.18 -16.28 -9.88
CA PHE A 149 8.07 -15.53 -9.00
C PHE A 149 7.83 -15.88 -7.54
N TYR A 150 8.68 -15.40 -6.63
CA TYR A 150 8.58 -15.72 -5.21
C TYR A 150 8.24 -14.48 -4.41
N GLY A 151 7.31 -14.63 -3.47
CA GLY A 151 6.91 -13.57 -2.55
C GLY A 151 6.92 -14.06 -1.10
N ILE A 152 7.22 -13.16 -0.18
CA ILE A 152 7.09 -13.42 1.24
C ILE A 152 5.61 -13.28 1.62
N ASP A 153 5.07 -14.32 2.26
CA ASP A 153 3.73 -14.32 2.84
C ASP A 153 3.82 -14.42 4.36
N SER A 154 3.07 -13.56 5.05
CA SER A 154 2.92 -13.57 6.51
C SER A 154 1.53 -13.01 6.83
N ARG A 155 0.53 -13.89 6.84
CA ARG A 155 -0.89 -13.50 6.93
C ARG A 155 -1.74 -14.50 7.69
N ASP A 156 -2.72 -13.94 8.43
CA ASP A 156 -3.83 -14.67 9.06
C ASP A 156 -5.15 -14.52 8.29
N TYR A 157 -5.16 -13.63 7.29
CA TYR A 157 -6.33 -13.28 6.47
C TYR A 157 -6.01 -13.31 4.98
#